data_0e334c88d88acd8b4a71b7197f16185e
#
_entry.id   0e334c88d88acd8b4a71b7197f16185e
#
_cell.length_a   1.000
_cell.length_b   1.000
_cell.length_c   1.000
_cell.angle_alpha   90.00
_cell.angle_beta   90.00
_cell.angle_gamma   90.00
#
_symmetry.space_group_name_H-M   'P 1'
#
loop_
_entity.id
_entity.type
_entity.pdbx_description
1 polymer ?
#
loop_
_entity_poly.entity_id
_entity_poly.type
_entity_poly.pdbx_seq_one_letter_code
_entity_poly.pdbx_strand_id
1 'polypeptide(L)'
;MLQILVVEDEQSISNLIKINLTRAGYACDCAYDGLAAVDMLDKKPYDLVLLDIMLPGADGYEIMDYIAPLEIPVIFLTAKASVADRVKGLRMGADDYLTKPF
;
A
#
# COMPACT_ATOMS: atom_id res chain seq x y z
N MET A 1 9.06 -16.47 -4.79
CA MET A 1 9.27 -15.02 -4.84
C MET A 1 8.05 -14.32 -4.28
N LEU A 2 8.25 -13.45 -3.30
CA LEU A 2 7.13 -12.71 -2.72
C LEU A 2 6.57 -11.69 -3.71
N GLN A 3 5.24 -11.60 -3.75
CA GLN A 3 4.51 -10.68 -4.62
C GLN A 3 4.04 -9.49 -3.79
N ILE A 4 4.48 -8.29 -4.14
CA ILE A 4 4.18 -7.06 -3.42
C ILE A 4 3.37 -6.13 -4.33
N LEU A 5 2.25 -5.62 -3.82
CA LEU A 5 1.48 -4.58 -4.49
C LEU A 5 1.81 -3.23 -3.87
N VAL A 6 2.23 -2.28 -4.68
CA VAL A 6 2.47 -0.89 -4.27
C VAL A 6 1.31 -0.04 -4.77
N VAL A 7 0.59 0.60 -3.86
CA VAL A 7 -0.53 1.48 -4.18
C VAL A 7 -0.12 2.91 -3.85
N GLU A 8 0.33 3.63 -4.86
CA GLU A 8 0.90 4.98 -4.74
C GLU A 8 0.65 5.76 -6.02
N ASP A 9 0.06 6.96 -5.93
CA ASP A 9 -0.30 7.77 -7.09
C ASP A 9 0.89 8.55 -7.68
N GLU A 10 1.91 8.85 -6.91
CA GLU A 10 3.11 9.52 -7.42
C GLU A 10 4.05 8.50 -8.09
N GLN A 11 4.14 8.57 -9.41
CA GLN A 11 4.95 7.63 -10.18
C GLN A 11 6.42 7.62 -9.78
N SER A 12 6.98 8.77 -9.43
CA SER A 12 8.39 8.86 -9.00
C SER A 12 8.64 8.05 -7.73
N ILE A 13 7.74 8.12 -6.75
CA ILE A 13 7.83 7.34 -5.52
C ILE A 13 7.59 5.86 -5.79
N SER A 14 6.56 5.55 -6.56
CA SER A 14 6.21 4.18 -6.94
C SER A 14 7.37 3.49 -7.67
N ASN A 15 7.99 4.19 -8.62
CA ASN A 15 9.13 3.66 -9.36
C ASN A 15 10.35 3.43 -8.48
N LEU A 16 10.62 4.33 -7.54
CA LEU A 16 11.72 4.16 -6.60
C LEU A 16 11.53 2.94 -5.72
N ILE A 17 10.32 2.76 -5.19
CA ILE A 17 9.98 1.58 -4.38
C ILE A 17 10.14 0.31 -5.21
N LYS A 18 9.61 0.31 -6.43
CA LYS A 18 9.69 -0.85 -7.33
C LYS A 18 11.13 -1.24 -7.63
N ILE A 19 11.98 -0.27 -7.94
CA ILE A 19 13.40 -0.51 -8.20
C ILE A 19 14.07 -1.17 -7.00
N ASN A 20 13.86 -0.63 -5.81
CA ASN A 20 14.47 -1.16 -4.59
C ASN A 20 13.97 -2.56 -4.25
N LEU A 21 12.68 -2.82 -4.37
CA LEU A 21 12.10 -4.13 -4.10
C LEU A 21 12.58 -5.17 -5.12
N THR A 22 12.64 -4.80 -6.38
CA THR A 22 13.12 -5.69 -7.44
C THR A 22 14.59 -6.07 -7.21
N ARG A 23 15.42 -5.12 -6.79
CA ARG A 23 16.83 -5.39 -6.45
C ARG A 23 16.96 -6.32 -5.24
N ALA A 24 16.01 -6.26 -4.31
CA ALA A 24 16.00 -7.13 -3.14
C ALA A 24 15.46 -8.53 -3.44
N GLY A 25 15.00 -8.80 -4.66
CA GLY A 25 14.53 -10.12 -5.09
C GLY A 25 13.02 -10.32 -5.00
N TYR A 26 12.24 -9.25 -4.83
CA TYR A 26 10.78 -9.33 -4.77
C TYR A 26 10.15 -9.01 -6.13
N ALA A 27 9.01 -9.61 -6.41
CA ALA A 27 8.16 -9.19 -7.54
C ALA A 27 7.24 -8.06 -7.07
N CYS A 28 7.10 -7.02 -7.88
CA CYS A 28 6.39 -5.81 -7.50
C CYS A 28 5.49 -5.34 -8.64
N ASP A 29 4.20 -5.16 -8.33
CA ASP A 29 3.25 -4.51 -9.22
C ASP A 29 2.85 -3.17 -8.61
N CYS A 30 2.51 -2.20 -9.45
CA CYS A 30 2.14 -0.86 -9.02
C CYS A 30 0.71 -0.55 -9.44
N ALA A 31 -0.09 -0.06 -8.50
CA ALA A 31 -1.40 0.53 -8.75
C ALA A 31 -1.31 2.02 -8.41
N TYR A 32 -1.89 2.87 -9.26
CA TYR A 32 -1.76 4.33 -9.12
C TYR A 32 -3.01 4.98 -8.56
N ASP A 33 -4.05 4.21 -8.32
CA ASP A 33 -5.28 4.66 -7.66
C ASP A 33 -5.97 3.49 -6.96
N GLY A 34 -7.00 3.80 -6.17
CA GLY A 34 -7.71 2.80 -5.39
C GLY A 34 -8.48 1.78 -6.22
N LEU A 35 -9.08 2.20 -7.34
CA LEU A 35 -9.83 1.29 -8.21
C LEU A 35 -8.91 0.28 -8.87
N ALA A 36 -7.75 0.72 -9.35
CA ALA A 36 -6.75 -0.17 -9.90
C ALA A 36 -6.24 -1.17 -8.86
N ALA A 37 -6.03 -0.73 -7.63
CA ALA A 37 -5.60 -1.59 -6.54
C ALA A 37 -6.62 -2.70 -6.26
N VAL A 38 -7.90 -2.36 -6.14
CA VAL A 38 -8.96 -3.35 -5.91
C VAL A 38 -9.03 -4.36 -7.06
N ASP A 39 -8.96 -3.88 -8.30
CA ASP A 39 -8.99 -4.74 -9.47
C ASP A 39 -7.80 -5.72 -9.48
N MET A 40 -6.62 -5.25 -9.17
CA MET A 40 -5.42 -6.11 -9.11
C MET A 40 -5.49 -7.13 -7.98
N LEU A 41 -6.02 -6.74 -6.82
CA LEU A 41 -6.21 -7.65 -5.69
C LEU A 41 -7.23 -8.74 -5.99
N ASP A 42 -8.23 -8.45 -6.82
CA ASP A 42 -9.21 -9.46 -7.25
C ASP A 42 -8.61 -10.48 -8.22
N LYS A 43 -7.61 -10.09 -8.99
CA LYS A 43 -7.08 -10.92 -10.08
C LYS A 43 -5.92 -11.81 -9.67
N LYS A 44 -5.21 -11.46 -8.59
CA LYS A 44 -3.93 -12.09 -8.25
C LYS A 44 -3.68 -12.01 -6.75
N PRO A 45 -3.16 -13.08 -6.12
CA PRO A 45 -2.77 -13.01 -4.71
C PRO A 45 -1.50 -12.19 -4.53
N TYR A 46 -1.44 -11.43 -3.44
CA TYR A 46 -0.27 -10.69 -3.02
C TYR A 46 0.13 -11.08 -1.61
N ASP A 47 1.43 -11.02 -1.32
CA ASP A 47 1.96 -11.35 0.00
C ASP A 47 2.07 -10.14 0.91
N LEU A 48 2.10 -8.94 0.33
CA LEU A 48 2.22 -7.68 1.06
C LEU A 48 1.65 -6.55 0.21
N VAL A 49 1.01 -5.58 0.86
CA VAL A 49 0.54 -4.35 0.21
C VAL A 49 1.21 -3.16 0.88
N LEU A 50 1.86 -2.31 0.10
CA LEU A 50 2.32 -1.00 0.52
C LEU A 50 1.29 0.01 0.03
N LEU A 51 0.61 0.69 0.94
CA LEU A 51 -0.60 1.45 0.64
C LEU A 51 -0.47 2.90 1.06
N ASP A 52 -0.54 3.82 0.09
CA ASP A 52 -0.63 5.24 0.38
C ASP A 52 -2.03 5.57 0.91
N ILE A 53 -2.11 6.34 1.98
CA ILE A 53 -3.38 6.77 2.57
C ILE A 53 -4.07 7.80 1.67
N MET A 54 -3.31 8.67 1.01
CA MET A 54 -3.84 9.78 0.21
C MET A 54 -3.85 9.44 -1.27
N LEU A 55 -4.92 8.75 -1.71
CA LEU A 55 -5.06 8.32 -3.11
C LEU A 55 -6.20 9.07 -3.79
N PRO A 56 -6.08 9.35 -5.11
CA PRO A 56 -7.21 9.85 -5.88
C PRO A 56 -8.30 8.78 -6.01
N GLY A 57 -9.56 9.20 -5.98
CA GLY A 57 -10.73 8.34 -6.19
C GLY A 57 -11.19 7.54 -5.00
N ALA A 58 -10.29 7.03 -4.19
CA ALA A 58 -10.59 6.35 -2.92
C ALA A 58 -9.39 6.54 -2.02
N ASP A 59 -9.60 6.90 -0.75
CA ASP A 59 -8.47 7.05 0.15
C ASP A 59 -7.96 5.68 0.63
N GLY A 60 -6.75 5.69 1.21
CA GLY A 60 -6.11 4.45 1.65
C GLY A 60 -6.88 3.72 2.75
N TYR A 61 -7.66 4.44 3.56
CA TYR A 61 -8.48 3.81 4.60
C TYR A 61 -9.62 2.99 3.98
N GLU A 62 -10.24 3.47 2.91
CA GLU A 62 -11.27 2.71 2.19
C GLU A 62 -10.68 1.44 1.57
N ILE A 63 -9.49 1.54 0.99
CA ILE A 63 -8.79 0.39 0.44
C ILE A 63 -8.42 -0.59 1.54
N MET A 64 -8.01 -0.10 2.72
CA MET A 64 -7.71 -0.96 3.86
C MET A 64 -8.94 -1.78 4.30
N ASP A 65 -10.13 -1.18 4.31
CA ASP A 65 -11.37 -1.88 4.62
C ASP A 65 -11.62 -3.04 3.65
N TYR A 66 -11.27 -2.86 2.38
CA TYR A 66 -11.35 -3.92 1.39
C TYR A 66 -10.31 -5.03 1.61
N ILE A 67 -9.08 -4.65 1.99
CA ILE A 67 -7.97 -5.59 2.13
C ILE A 67 -8.06 -6.39 3.43
N ALA A 68 -8.57 -5.80 4.52
CA ALA A 68 -8.57 -6.43 5.83
C ALA A 68 -9.15 -7.85 5.83
N PRO A 69 -10.30 -8.13 5.18
CA PRO A 69 -10.83 -9.50 5.13
C PRO A 69 -9.98 -10.49 4.35
N LEU A 70 -9.06 -10.01 3.52
CA LEU A 70 -8.18 -10.85 2.72
C LEU A 70 -6.96 -11.36 3.52
N GLU A 71 -6.76 -10.83 4.73
CA GLU A 71 -5.66 -11.21 5.63
C GLU A 71 -4.27 -11.01 5.03
N ILE A 72 -4.13 -10.03 4.12
CA ILE A 72 -2.83 -9.67 3.54
C ILE A 72 -2.17 -8.61 4.42
N PRO A 73 -0.90 -8.78 4.82
CA PRO A 73 -0.17 -7.74 5.57
C PRO A 73 -0.12 -6.42 4.80
N VAL A 74 -0.33 -5.32 5.50
CA VAL A 74 -0.33 -3.97 4.91
C VAL A 74 0.58 -3.04 5.68
N ILE A 75 1.42 -2.30 4.95
CA ILE A 75 2.21 -1.20 5.49
C ILE A 75 1.69 0.09 4.86
N PHE A 76 1.24 1.03 5.68
CA PHE A 76 0.81 2.34 5.18
C PHE A 76 2.02 3.21 4.82
N LEU A 77 1.93 3.83 3.64
CA LEU A 77 2.87 4.86 3.18
C LEU A 77 2.15 6.19 3.23
N THR A 78 2.72 7.22 3.87
CA THR A 78 2.00 8.48 4.00
C THR A 78 2.88 9.65 4.41
N ALA A 79 2.46 10.86 4.04
CA ALA A 79 2.98 12.09 4.60
C ALA A 79 2.32 12.44 5.95
N LYS A 80 1.25 11.75 6.32
CA LYS A 80 0.56 11.96 7.60
C LYS A 80 1.35 11.29 8.72
N ALA A 81 1.91 12.08 9.62
CA ALA A 81 2.78 11.60 10.68
C ALA A 81 2.17 11.74 12.08
N SER A 82 0.92 12.20 12.21
CA SER A 82 0.29 12.41 13.51
C SER A 82 0.03 11.08 14.22
N VAL A 83 0.04 11.12 15.55
CA VAL A 83 -0.28 9.95 16.36
C VAL A 83 -1.69 9.45 16.09
N ALA A 84 -2.64 10.38 15.89
CA ALA A 84 -4.03 10.03 15.58
C ALA A 84 -4.13 9.23 14.27
N ASP A 85 -3.42 9.66 13.23
CA ASP A 85 -3.41 8.95 11.95
C ASP A 85 -2.78 7.57 12.06
N ARG A 86 -1.70 7.42 12.83
CA ARG A 86 -1.07 6.12 13.08
C ARG A 86 -2.01 5.17 13.81
N VAL A 87 -2.67 5.66 14.85
CA VAL A 87 -3.62 4.86 15.62
C VAL A 87 -4.79 4.43 14.73
N LYS A 88 -5.31 5.33 13.90
CA LYS A 88 -6.39 5.02 12.97
C LYS A 88 -5.97 3.92 11.99
N GLY A 89 -4.78 4.04 11.37
CA GLY A 89 -4.28 3.04 10.44
C GLY A 89 -4.12 1.67 11.08
N LEU A 90 -3.50 1.61 12.25
CA LEU A 90 -3.30 0.35 12.97
C LEU A 90 -4.61 -0.28 13.43
N ARG A 91 -5.59 0.53 13.86
CA ARG A 91 -6.92 0.02 14.24
C ARG A 91 -7.69 -0.56 13.05
N MET A 92 -7.42 -0.10 11.85
CA MET A 92 -8.02 -0.65 10.63
C MET A 92 -7.36 -1.95 10.17
N GLY A 93 -6.30 -2.39 10.86
CA GLY A 93 -5.64 -3.66 10.60
C GLY A 93 -4.34 -3.56 9.83
N ALA A 94 -3.78 -2.35 9.66
CA ALA A 94 -2.45 -2.21 9.09
C ALA A 94 -1.40 -2.78 10.05
N ASP A 95 -0.40 -3.48 9.50
CA ASP A 95 0.64 -4.11 10.30
C ASP A 95 1.75 -3.13 10.67
N ASP A 96 1.93 -2.08 9.88
CA ASP A 96 2.96 -1.09 10.13
C ASP A 96 2.64 0.22 9.40
N TYR A 97 3.50 1.21 9.59
CA TYR A 97 3.24 2.57 9.15
C TYR A 97 4.58 3.26 8.83
N LEU A 98 4.74 3.66 7.58
CA LEU A 98 5.93 4.40 7.14
C LEU A 98 5.57 5.83 6.76
N THR A 99 6.32 6.80 7.30
CA THR A 99 6.14 8.22 6.99
C THR A 99 7.05 8.61 5.83
N LYS A 100 6.49 9.32 4.85
CA LYS A 100 7.27 9.92 3.76
C LYS A 100 8.01 11.17 4.27
N PRO A 101 9.21 11.47 3.75
CA PRO A 101 10.01 10.68 2.81
C PRO A 101 10.73 9.52 3.51
N PHE A 102 10.98 8.49 2.75
CA PHE A 102 11.68 7.30 3.28
C PHE A 102 12.74 6.81 2.30
#